data_442f6a3fdf406cf0cf6fd8593d0d4153
#
_entry.id   442f6a3fdf406cf0cf6fd8593d0d4153
#
_cell.length_a   1.000
_cell.length_b   1.000
_cell.length_c   1.000
_cell.angle_alpha   90.00
_cell.angle_beta   90.00
_cell.angle_gamma   90.00
#
_symmetry.space_group_name_H-M   'P 1'
#
loop_
_entity.id
_entity.type
_entity.pdbx_description
1 polymer ?
#
loop_
_entity_poly.entity_id
_entity_poly.type
_entity_poly.pdbx_seq_one_letter_code
_entity_poly.pdbx_strand_id
1 'polypeptide(L)'
;MVAVHAVVQRLPEPLRSVALAHRELLKFAVVGATTWFIDTGVVYALKLTVLGDKPLTARLLGALIATIASYILNREWSFRTRGGRQRSHEAALFFTVSALGIGVTMLPQAISLYLLNLRVPHVDPAVQMVANFVSGQILGVLLAMAFRFWAFRRYVFPDDLREAELHSIQG
;
A
#
# COMPACT_ATOMS: atom_id res chain seq x y z
N MET A 1 19.58 3.82 2.36
CA MET A 1 19.54 4.04 3.82
C MET A 1 19.80 5.50 4.20
N VAL A 2 20.65 6.21 3.50
CA VAL A 2 21.12 7.57 3.88
C VAL A 2 19.99 8.62 3.89
N ALA A 3 19.08 8.62 2.91
CA ALA A 3 18.08 9.68 2.78
C ALA A 3 17.03 9.72 3.91
N VAL A 4 16.48 8.57 4.31
CA VAL A 4 15.48 8.53 5.41
C VAL A 4 16.13 8.84 6.75
N HIS A 5 17.36 8.38 7.00
CA HIS A 5 18.11 8.72 8.22
C HIS A 5 18.40 10.21 8.29
N ALA A 6 18.80 10.84 7.17
CA ALA A 6 19.09 12.25 7.13
C ALA A 6 17.87 13.13 7.38
N VAL A 7 16.69 12.71 6.89
CA VAL A 7 15.41 13.41 7.14
C VAL A 7 14.97 13.25 8.61
N VAL A 8 15.07 12.03 9.14
CA VAL A 8 14.66 11.72 10.52
C VAL A 8 15.57 12.44 11.54
N GLN A 9 16.86 12.62 11.24
CA GLN A 9 17.77 13.36 12.13
C GLN A 9 17.47 14.87 12.22
N ARG A 10 16.76 15.44 11.24
CA ARG A 10 16.35 16.85 11.23
C ARG A 10 15.03 17.11 11.94
N LEU A 11 14.34 16.08 12.41
CA LEU A 11 13.09 16.21 13.13
C LEU A 11 13.33 16.57 14.60
N PRO A 12 12.45 17.39 15.22
CA PRO A 12 12.44 17.61 16.68
C PRO A 12 12.34 16.28 17.44
N GLU A 13 12.97 16.21 18.62
CA GLU A 13 13.07 14.99 19.45
C GLU A 13 11.78 14.18 19.59
N PRO A 14 10.58 14.76 19.87
CA PRO A 14 9.36 13.97 20.00
C PRO A 14 8.93 13.31 18.67
N LEU A 15 9.18 13.98 17.54
CA LEU A 15 8.86 13.41 16.21
C LEU A 15 9.89 12.37 15.76
N ARG A 16 11.14 12.52 16.18
CA ARG A 16 12.21 11.58 15.88
C ARG A 16 12.02 10.25 16.59
N SER A 17 11.63 10.23 17.85
CA SER A 17 11.33 9.00 18.59
C SER A 17 10.15 8.24 17.97
N VAL A 18 9.08 8.93 17.61
CA VAL A 18 7.92 8.36 16.91
C VAL A 18 8.31 7.82 15.53
N ALA A 19 9.09 8.58 14.76
CA ALA A 19 9.56 8.16 13.43
C ALA A 19 10.46 6.91 13.50
N LEU A 20 11.31 6.79 14.51
CA LEU A 20 12.16 5.61 14.71
C LEU A 20 11.35 4.41 15.19
N ALA A 21 10.36 4.60 16.07
CA ALA A 21 9.45 3.54 16.51
C ALA A 21 8.59 2.98 15.35
N HIS A 22 8.20 3.83 14.39
CA HIS A 22 7.35 3.48 13.25
C HIS A 22 8.09 3.44 11.90
N ARG A 23 9.39 3.20 11.92
CA ARG A 23 10.24 3.23 10.71
C ARG A 23 9.77 2.31 9.57
N GLU A 24 9.20 1.15 9.90
CA GLU A 24 8.66 0.22 8.90
C GLU A 24 7.40 0.81 8.23
N LEU A 25 6.52 1.42 9.02
CA LEU A 25 5.33 2.10 8.51
C LEU A 25 5.69 3.28 7.59
N LEU A 26 6.69 4.08 7.98
CA LEU A 26 7.17 5.19 7.15
C LEU A 26 7.76 4.70 5.82
N LYS A 27 8.58 3.66 5.86
CA LYS A 27 9.11 3.04 4.64
C LYS A 27 7.98 2.50 3.76
N PHE A 28 7.02 1.80 4.36
CA PHE A 28 5.86 1.28 3.66
C PHE A 28 5.04 2.41 2.99
N ALA A 29 4.83 3.54 3.68
CA ALA A 29 4.14 4.69 3.11
C ALA A 29 4.93 5.33 1.94
N VAL A 30 6.25 5.42 2.06
CA VAL A 30 7.12 5.89 0.95
C VAL A 30 7.06 4.93 -0.24
N VAL A 31 7.09 3.62 -0.02
CA VAL A 31 6.91 2.63 -1.09
C VAL A 31 5.55 2.82 -1.75
N GLY A 32 4.48 2.99 -0.96
CA GLY A 32 3.13 3.26 -1.50
C GLY A 32 3.08 4.51 -2.39
N ALA A 33 3.68 5.60 -1.95
CA ALA A 33 3.78 6.82 -2.75
C ALA A 33 4.61 6.60 -4.03
N THR A 34 5.76 5.96 -3.93
CA THR A 34 6.63 5.66 -5.07
C THR A 34 5.92 4.80 -6.11
N THR A 35 5.21 3.76 -5.68
CA THR A 35 4.47 2.87 -6.58
C THR A 35 3.27 3.57 -7.24
N TRP A 36 2.66 4.54 -6.56
CA TRP A 36 1.63 5.39 -7.18
C TRP A 36 2.20 6.25 -8.30
N PHE A 37 3.39 6.83 -8.14
CA PHE A 37 4.07 7.56 -9.21
C PHE A 37 4.45 6.63 -10.36
N ILE A 38 4.90 5.40 -10.09
CA ILE A 38 5.21 4.38 -11.12
C ILE A 38 3.94 4.05 -11.90
N ASP A 39 2.81 3.72 -11.22
CA ASP A 39 1.53 3.41 -11.86
C ASP A 39 1.10 4.55 -12.78
N THR A 40 1.04 5.77 -12.24
CA THR A 40 0.63 6.96 -12.98
C THR A 40 1.55 7.22 -14.18
N GLY A 41 2.86 7.17 -13.98
CA GLY A 41 3.84 7.39 -15.04
C GLY A 41 3.72 6.37 -16.17
N VAL A 42 3.59 5.08 -15.85
CA VAL A 42 3.42 4.01 -16.84
C VAL A 42 2.10 4.17 -17.60
N VAL A 43 1.00 4.44 -16.90
CA VAL A 43 -0.32 4.63 -17.52
C VAL A 43 -0.27 5.78 -18.52
N TYR A 44 0.29 6.93 -18.13
CA TYR A 44 0.39 8.08 -19.03
C TYR A 44 1.36 7.83 -20.20
N ALA A 45 2.52 7.22 -19.93
CA ALA A 45 3.46 6.86 -20.99
C ALA A 45 2.82 5.94 -22.04
N LEU A 46 2.10 4.91 -21.62
CA LEU A 46 1.41 3.98 -22.52
C LEU A 46 0.27 4.66 -23.30
N LYS A 47 -0.51 5.55 -22.66
CA LYS A 47 -1.57 6.30 -23.33
C LYS A 47 -1.04 7.28 -24.37
N LEU A 48 0.10 7.90 -24.11
CA LEU A 48 0.69 8.88 -25.04
C LEU A 48 1.47 8.24 -26.20
N THR A 49 1.81 6.96 -26.09
CA THR A 49 2.65 6.26 -27.09
C THR A 49 1.88 5.20 -27.88
N VAL A 50 1.54 4.08 -27.26
CA VAL A 50 1.06 2.87 -27.96
C VAL A 50 -0.38 2.45 -27.62
N LEU A 51 -0.98 2.99 -26.57
CA LEU A 51 -2.30 2.60 -26.07
C LEU A 51 -3.26 3.78 -25.92
N GLY A 52 -3.15 4.80 -26.77
CA GLY A 52 -4.05 5.96 -26.77
C GLY A 52 -5.52 5.58 -26.85
N ASP A 53 -5.85 4.64 -27.74
CA ASP A 53 -7.21 4.16 -27.98
C ASP A 53 -7.65 3.05 -27.00
N LYS A 54 -6.76 2.60 -26.10
CA LYS A 54 -7.01 1.48 -25.17
C LYS A 54 -6.72 1.87 -23.73
N PRO A 55 -7.45 2.83 -23.14
CA PRO A 55 -7.15 3.35 -21.80
C PRO A 55 -7.24 2.32 -20.69
N LEU A 56 -8.14 1.33 -20.80
CA LEU A 56 -8.27 0.25 -19.83
C LEU A 56 -7.06 -0.69 -19.83
N THR A 57 -6.52 -1.00 -21.02
CA THR A 57 -5.31 -1.82 -21.16
C THR A 57 -4.10 -1.08 -20.57
N ALA A 58 -3.95 0.20 -20.84
CA ALA A 58 -2.89 1.03 -20.26
C ALA A 58 -2.96 1.02 -18.71
N ARG A 59 -4.17 1.17 -18.16
CA ARG A 59 -4.41 1.12 -16.73
C ARG A 59 -4.06 -0.24 -16.10
N LEU A 60 -4.47 -1.33 -16.74
CA LEU A 60 -4.16 -2.67 -16.29
C LEU A 60 -2.65 -2.92 -16.24
N LEU A 61 -1.93 -2.56 -17.30
CA LEU A 61 -0.48 -2.72 -17.38
C LEU A 61 0.24 -1.84 -16.36
N GLY A 62 -0.19 -0.59 -16.17
CA GLY A 62 0.34 0.29 -15.13
C GLY A 62 0.20 -0.32 -13.73
N ALA A 63 -1.01 -0.78 -13.40
CA ALA A 63 -1.28 -1.43 -12.12
C ALA A 63 -0.45 -2.70 -11.90
N LEU A 64 -0.26 -3.53 -12.93
CA LEU A 64 0.59 -4.73 -12.85
C LEU A 64 2.05 -4.37 -12.58
N ILE A 65 2.62 -3.44 -13.35
CA ILE A 65 4.00 -2.99 -13.17
C ILE A 65 4.19 -2.35 -11.79
N ALA A 66 3.29 -1.48 -11.37
CA ALA A 66 3.33 -0.84 -10.06
C ALA A 66 3.22 -1.88 -8.92
N THR A 67 2.41 -2.91 -9.07
CA THR A 67 2.26 -3.96 -8.05
C THR A 67 3.51 -4.82 -7.95
N ILE A 68 4.16 -5.16 -9.07
CA ILE A 68 5.44 -5.86 -9.07
C ILE A 68 6.53 -4.99 -8.40
N ALA A 69 6.62 -3.71 -8.77
CA ALA A 69 7.53 -2.77 -8.13
C ALA A 69 7.25 -2.63 -6.62
N SER A 70 5.98 -2.59 -6.23
CA SER A 70 5.55 -2.57 -4.83
C SER A 70 6.04 -3.80 -4.06
N TYR A 71 5.91 -4.98 -4.63
CA TYR A 71 6.41 -6.22 -4.02
C TYR A 71 7.93 -6.15 -3.80
N ILE A 72 8.69 -5.80 -4.83
CA ILE A 72 10.16 -5.71 -4.76
C ILE A 72 10.59 -4.68 -3.71
N LEU A 73 10.03 -3.48 -3.75
CA LEU A 73 10.39 -2.40 -2.82
C LEU A 73 10.00 -2.74 -1.37
N ASN A 74 8.84 -3.33 -1.15
CA ASN A 74 8.43 -3.75 0.20
C ASN A 74 9.36 -4.82 0.73
N ARG A 75 9.69 -5.82 -0.08
CA ARG A 75 10.56 -6.92 0.31
C ARG A 75 12.00 -6.46 0.58
N GLU A 76 12.60 -5.72 -0.35
CA GLU A 76 14.02 -5.36 -0.28
C GLU A 76 14.30 -4.16 0.62
N TRP A 77 13.28 -3.35 0.91
CA TRP A 77 13.49 -2.11 1.67
C TRP A 77 12.59 -1.95 2.89
N SER A 78 11.28 -2.09 2.76
CA SER A 78 10.36 -1.85 3.87
C SER A 78 10.47 -2.95 4.94
N PHE A 79 10.44 -4.21 4.51
CA PHE A 79 10.47 -5.41 5.35
C PHE A 79 11.77 -6.22 5.19
N ARG A 80 12.87 -5.58 4.87
CA ARG A 80 14.16 -6.24 4.62
C ARG A 80 14.66 -7.12 5.78
N THR A 81 14.33 -6.77 7.00
CA THR A 81 14.72 -7.52 8.20
C THR A 81 13.78 -8.67 8.54
N ARG A 82 12.73 -8.85 7.73
CA ARG A 82 11.69 -9.86 7.88
C ARG A 82 11.72 -10.84 6.74
N GLY A 83 10.96 -11.94 6.85
CA GLY A 83 10.84 -12.96 5.80
C GLY A 83 11.52 -14.26 6.21
N GLY A 84 11.69 -15.17 5.25
CA GLY A 84 12.22 -16.53 5.46
C GLY A 84 11.42 -17.59 4.70
N ARG A 85 10.33 -17.16 4.03
CA ARG A 85 9.51 -18.05 3.18
C ARG A 85 10.10 -18.16 1.78
N GLN A 86 9.71 -19.22 1.05
CA GLN A 86 9.99 -19.31 -0.38
C GLN A 86 9.42 -18.11 -1.13
N ARG A 87 10.17 -17.53 -2.05
CA ARG A 87 9.81 -16.31 -2.79
C ARG A 87 8.48 -16.39 -3.51
N SER A 88 8.13 -17.57 -4.07
CA SER A 88 6.86 -17.78 -4.75
C SER A 88 5.67 -17.70 -3.82
N HIS A 89 5.78 -18.28 -2.63
CA HIS A 89 4.73 -18.25 -1.61
C HIS A 89 4.54 -16.83 -1.03
N GLU A 90 5.65 -16.14 -0.78
CA GLU A 90 5.66 -14.75 -0.33
C GLU A 90 5.00 -13.81 -1.36
N ALA A 91 5.35 -13.98 -2.65
CA ALA A 91 4.72 -13.23 -3.73
C ALA A 91 3.22 -13.53 -3.84
N ALA A 92 2.81 -14.81 -3.80
CA ALA A 92 1.40 -15.18 -3.86
C ALA A 92 0.59 -14.54 -2.71
N LEU A 93 1.10 -14.59 -1.49
CA LEU A 93 0.49 -13.92 -0.34
C LEU A 93 0.45 -12.40 -0.50
N PHE A 94 1.51 -11.80 -1.02
CA PHE A 94 1.55 -10.35 -1.28
C PHE A 94 0.45 -9.92 -2.25
N PHE A 95 0.31 -10.62 -3.38
CA PHE A 95 -0.74 -10.32 -4.37
C PHE A 95 -2.15 -10.57 -3.79
N THR A 96 -2.34 -11.63 -3.02
CA THR A 96 -3.62 -11.92 -2.36
C THR A 96 -4.00 -10.82 -1.38
N VAL A 97 -3.10 -10.42 -0.49
CA VAL A 97 -3.34 -9.33 0.47
C VAL A 97 -3.57 -8.00 -0.26
N SER A 98 -2.86 -7.76 -1.36
CA SER A 98 -3.05 -6.55 -2.17
C SER A 98 -4.44 -6.51 -2.82
N ALA A 99 -4.93 -7.65 -3.32
CA ALA A 99 -6.27 -7.78 -3.87
C ALA A 99 -7.36 -7.58 -2.78
N LEU A 100 -7.19 -8.20 -1.62
CA LEU A 100 -8.09 -7.98 -0.47
C LEU A 100 -8.09 -6.52 -0.02
N GLY A 101 -6.93 -5.85 -0.06
CA GLY A 101 -6.81 -4.43 0.24
C GLY A 101 -7.64 -3.53 -0.68
N ILE A 102 -7.87 -3.93 -1.94
CA ILE A 102 -8.79 -3.21 -2.84
C ILE A 102 -10.22 -3.28 -2.30
N GLY A 103 -10.67 -4.47 -1.88
CA GLY A 103 -11.98 -4.64 -1.24
C GLY A 103 -12.13 -3.79 0.02
N VAL A 104 -11.10 -3.77 0.87
CA VAL A 104 -11.07 -2.94 2.08
C VAL A 104 -11.19 -1.45 1.76
N THR A 105 -10.58 -0.97 0.67
CA THR A 105 -10.71 0.43 0.23
C THR A 105 -12.16 0.82 -0.06
N MET A 106 -12.96 -0.12 -0.54
CA MET A 106 -14.36 0.13 -0.90
C MET A 106 -15.32 0.16 0.30
N LEU A 107 -14.94 -0.40 1.45
CA LEU A 107 -15.82 -0.52 2.61
C LEU A 107 -16.36 0.82 3.13
N PRO A 108 -15.54 1.87 3.39
CA PRO A 108 -16.07 3.13 3.88
C PRO A 108 -17.01 3.81 2.87
N GLN A 109 -16.72 3.67 1.58
CA GLN A 109 -17.57 4.22 0.53
C GLN A 109 -18.90 3.46 0.43
N ALA A 110 -18.89 2.14 0.54
CA ALA A 110 -20.11 1.34 0.59
C ALA A 110 -20.96 1.69 1.81
N ILE A 111 -20.36 1.86 2.98
CA ILE A 111 -21.05 2.33 4.20
C ILE A 111 -21.69 3.70 3.96
N SER A 112 -20.93 4.64 3.40
CA SER A 112 -21.42 5.99 3.08
C SER A 112 -22.65 5.96 2.16
N LEU A 113 -22.59 5.19 1.08
CA LEU A 113 -23.63 5.13 0.06
C LEU A 113 -24.86 4.34 0.48
N TYR A 114 -24.68 3.19 1.12
CA TYR A 114 -25.75 2.23 1.35
C TYR A 114 -26.27 2.20 2.79
N LEU A 115 -25.42 2.46 3.77
CA LEU A 115 -25.82 2.45 5.18
C LEU A 115 -26.23 3.85 5.66
N LEU A 116 -25.44 4.87 5.29
CA LEU A 116 -25.74 6.26 5.65
C LEU A 116 -26.61 6.96 4.61
N ASN A 117 -26.94 6.30 3.50
CA ASN A 117 -27.76 6.84 2.40
C ASN A 117 -27.27 8.21 1.84
N LEU A 118 -25.95 8.47 1.88
CA LEU A 118 -25.37 9.70 1.36
C LEU A 118 -25.26 9.65 -0.18
N ARG A 119 -26.42 9.43 -0.82
CA ARG A 119 -26.58 9.37 -2.29
C ARG A 119 -27.84 10.08 -2.74
N VAL A 120 -27.84 10.58 -3.97
CA VAL A 120 -29.05 11.11 -4.62
C VAL A 120 -30.09 9.98 -4.73
N PRO A 121 -31.39 10.23 -4.44
CA PRO A 121 -32.03 11.52 -4.16
C PRO A 121 -32.06 11.94 -2.68
N HIS A 122 -31.45 11.17 -1.77
CA HIS A 122 -31.54 11.44 -0.32
C HIS A 122 -30.72 12.65 0.13
N VAL A 123 -29.68 12.99 -0.63
CA VAL A 123 -28.83 14.17 -0.37
C VAL A 123 -28.58 14.94 -1.67
N ASP A 124 -28.13 16.18 -1.52
CA ASP A 124 -27.70 17.01 -2.63
C ASP A 124 -26.49 16.38 -3.37
N PRO A 125 -26.37 16.50 -4.71
CA PRO A 125 -25.25 15.99 -5.47
C PRO A 125 -23.87 16.45 -4.96
N ALA A 126 -23.77 17.69 -4.45
CA ALA A 126 -22.51 18.19 -3.87
C ALA A 126 -22.15 17.46 -2.58
N VAL A 127 -23.14 17.18 -1.73
CA VAL A 127 -22.95 16.39 -0.50
C VAL A 127 -22.51 14.97 -0.84
N GLN A 128 -23.16 14.32 -1.82
CA GLN A 128 -22.73 12.99 -2.29
C GLN A 128 -21.30 13.00 -2.82
N MET A 129 -20.89 14.02 -3.59
CA MET A 129 -19.53 14.12 -4.13
C MET A 129 -18.49 14.24 -3.02
N VAL A 130 -18.74 15.08 -2.01
CA VAL A 130 -17.85 15.23 -0.84
C VAL A 130 -17.81 13.94 -0.02
N ALA A 131 -18.96 13.33 0.25
CA ALA A 131 -19.05 12.06 0.98
C ALA A 131 -18.28 10.94 0.28
N ASN A 132 -18.39 10.83 -1.04
CA ASN A 132 -17.64 9.86 -1.84
C ASN A 132 -16.13 10.12 -1.82
N PHE A 133 -15.71 11.38 -1.89
CA PHE A 133 -14.30 11.73 -1.80
C PHE A 133 -13.72 11.39 -0.43
N VAL A 134 -14.38 11.80 0.64
CA VAL A 134 -13.92 11.54 2.01
C VAL A 134 -13.91 10.04 2.31
N SER A 135 -15.01 9.34 2.03
CA SER A 135 -15.14 7.91 2.34
C SER A 135 -14.23 7.03 1.47
N GLY A 136 -14.15 7.28 0.17
CA GLY A 136 -13.36 6.47 -0.76
C GLY A 136 -11.89 6.86 -0.78
N GLN A 137 -11.57 8.14 -0.99
CA GLN A 137 -10.19 8.58 -1.22
C GLN A 137 -9.41 8.80 0.09
N ILE A 138 -10.06 9.20 1.18
CA ILE A 138 -9.37 9.42 2.46
C ILE A 138 -9.51 8.19 3.34
N LEU A 139 -10.71 7.87 3.81
CA LEU A 139 -10.93 6.79 4.77
C LEU A 139 -10.63 5.42 4.17
N GLY A 140 -11.04 5.17 2.93
CA GLY A 140 -10.79 3.91 2.23
C GLY A 140 -9.30 3.65 2.02
N VAL A 141 -8.54 4.66 1.59
CA VAL A 141 -7.09 4.53 1.37
C VAL A 141 -6.35 4.34 2.69
N LEU A 142 -6.69 5.10 3.75
CA LEU A 142 -6.08 4.94 5.07
C LEU A 142 -6.36 3.57 5.68
N LEU A 143 -7.61 3.10 5.59
CA LEU A 143 -7.99 1.78 6.09
C LEU A 143 -7.28 0.65 5.33
N ALA A 144 -7.22 0.74 4.01
CA ALA A 144 -6.50 -0.23 3.18
C ALA A 144 -4.98 -0.20 3.44
N MET A 145 -4.40 0.97 3.69
CA MET A 145 -2.98 1.10 4.05
C MET A 145 -2.70 0.42 5.40
N ALA A 146 -3.52 0.68 6.41
CA ALA A 146 -3.41 0.04 7.71
C ALA A 146 -3.57 -1.49 7.62
N PHE A 147 -4.59 -1.96 6.88
CA PHE A 147 -4.82 -3.38 6.61
C PHE A 147 -3.63 -4.04 5.92
N ARG A 148 -3.15 -3.46 4.81
CA ARG A 148 -2.00 -4.00 4.05
C ARG A 148 -0.74 -4.03 4.90
N PHE A 149 -0.45 -2.96 5.65
CA PHE A 149 0.72 -2.92 6.53
C PHE A 149 0.67 -4.03 7.58
N TRP A 150 -0.47 -4.18 8.28
CA TRP A 150 -0.69 -5.24 9.25
C TRP A 150 -0.57 -6.64 8.63
N ALA A 151 -1.25 -6.87 7.49
CA ALA A 151 -1.27 -8.16 6.83
C ALA A 151 0.10 -8.54 6.22
N PHE A 152 0.82 -7.58 5.65
CA PHE A 152 2.18 -7.82 5.16
C PHE A 152 3.11 -8.20 6.29
N ARG A 153 3.07 -7.47 7.40
CA ARG A 153 3.89 -7.75 8.57
C ARG A 153 3.56 -9.11 9.20
N ARG A 154 2.29 -9.49 9.25
CA ARG A 154 1.85 -10.71 9.92
C ARG A 154 1.95 -11.97 9.07
N TYR A 155 1.60 -11.87 7.78
CA TYR A 155 1.42 -13.04 6.91
C TYR A 155 2.43 -13.13 5.78
N VAL A 156 2.85 -12.02 5.19
CA VAL A 156 3.74 -12.01 4.03
C VAL A 156 5.21 -12.04 4.48
N PHE A 157 5.57 -11.18 5.42
CA PHE A 157 6.93 -11.01 5.94
C PHE A 157 6.97 -11.22 7.48
N PRO A 158 6.67 -12.42 8.01
CA PRO A 158 6.72 -12.68 9.45
C PRO A 158 8.17 -12.73 9.98
N ASP A 159 8.37 -12.37 11.25
CA ASP A 159 9.68 -12.45 11.91
C ASP A 159 10.00 -13.88 12.39
N ASP A 160 8.96 -14.66 12.72
CA ASP A 160 9.05 -15.94 13.42
C ASP A 160 9.96 -16.97 12.72
N LEU A 161 10.05 -16.91 11.39
CA LEU A 161 10.88 -17.86 10.62
C LEU A 161 12.37 -17.57 10.72
N ARG A 162 12.75 -16.32 10.92
CA ARG A 162 14.14 -15.91 11.10
C ARG A 162 14.67 -16.26 12.48
N GLU A 163 13.83 -16.16 13.51
CA GLU A 163 14.17 -16.58 14.86
C GLU A 163 14.37 -18.10 14.93
N ALA A 164 13.50 -18.87 14.28
CA ALA A 164 13.64 -20.33 14.18
C ALA A 164 14.94 -20.73 13.44
N GLU A 165 15.31 -20.04 12.38
CA GLU A 165 16.57 -20.28 11.65
C GLU A 165 17.81 -19.97 12.50
N LEU A 166 17.78 -18.86 13.25
CA LEU A 166 18.87 -18.50 14.16
C LEU A 166 19.03 -19.51 15.29
N HIS A 167 17.95 -20.02 15.86
CA HIS A 167 17.99 -21.07 16.88
C HIS A 167 18.52 -22.41 16.35
N SER A 168 18.22 -22.74 15.09
CA SER A 168 18.72 -23.98 14.45
C SER A 168 20.21 -23.97 14.15
N ILE A 169 20.84 -22.79 14.07
CA ILE A 169 22.29 -22.63 13.79
C ILE A 169 23.12 -22.61 15.11
N GLN A 170 22.47 -22.33 16.24
CA GLN A 170 23.11 -22.21 17.55
C GLN A 170 23.05 -23.49 18.39
N GLY A 171 22.32 -24.52 17.96
CA GLY A 171 22.21 -25.84 18.61
C GLY A 171 22.91 -26.92 17.80
#